data_2cabe2e1fea1fd59a012b4965cb94447
#
_entry.id   2cabe2e1fea1fd59a012b4965cb94447
#
_cell.length_a   1.000
_cell.length_b   1.000
_cell.length_c   1.000
_cell.angle_alpha   90.00
_cell.angle_beta   90.00
_cell.angle_gamma   90.00
#
_symmetry.space_group_name_H-M   'P 1'
#
loop_
_entity.id
_entity.type
_entity.pdbx_description
1 polymer ?
#
loop_
_entity_poly.entity_id
_entity_poly.type
_entity_poly.pdbx_seq_one_letter_code
_entity_poly.pdbx_strand_id
1 'polypeptide(L)'
;MPSIREKAGDLSKMKCHRVAWKFYWKKSQSAFIQDGSLSLRPISKADMDFYVAIRAQYSLSFRVMLALETHKKEGLFLIDTGQPEEFFCIIETGAEKSPIGYIGIKDTRTDSWEFAIELDGQYIGQGYGSESIRLFLNEVHRITGKADFQARVDTDNLQSQKSLEKIGAKLVGLCDGPILKLPEEKKLFEDKNLNLIDDHMRELADKLNVDPKKLLSHMLDYRVHCPL
;
A
#
# COMPACT_ATOMS: atom_id res chain seq x y z
N MET A 1 -11.88 -35.25 -22.04
CA MET A 1 -10.79 -34.30 -21.71
C MET A 1 -11.43 -33.04 -21.16
N PRO A 2 -11.21 -32.64 -19.87
CA PRO A 2 -11.78 -31.41 -19.33
C PRO A 2 -11.17 -30.21 -20.02
N SER A 3 -11.98 -29.16 -20.24
CA SER A 3 -11.60 -27.97 -20.95
C SER A 3 -10.54 -27.17 -20.16
N ILE A 4 -9.76 -26.35 -20.86
CA ILE A 4 -8.74 -25.50 -20.26
C ILE A 4 -9.33 -24.55 -19.16
N ARG A 5 -10.64 -24.26 -19.22
CA ARG A 5 -11.36 -23.45 -18.22
C ARG A 5 -11.59 -24.18 -16.88
N GLU A 6 -11.80 -25.51 -16.89
CA GLU A 6 -12.00 -26.27 -15.64
C GLU A 6 -10.69 -26.47 -14.87
N LYS A 7 -9.54 -26.50 -15.56
CA LYS A 7 -8.23 -26.53 -14.90
C LYS A 7 -7.80 -25.18 -14.32
N ALA A 8 -8.35 -24.06 -14.81
CA ALA A 8 -8.07 -22.74 -14.27
C ALA A 8 -8.68 -22.52 -12.87
N GLY A 9 -9.81 -23.19 -12.53
CA GLY A 9 -10.49 -23.03 -11.23
C GLY A 9 -9.72 -23.61 -10.05
N ASP A 10 -8.89 -24.61 -10.26
CA ASP A 10 -8.14 -25.29 -9.16
C ASP A 10 -6.70 -24.78 -9.01
N LEU A 11 -6.14 -24.17 -10.05
CA LEU A 11 -4.83 -23.49 -10.00
C LEU A 11 -4.92 -22.05 -9.48
N SER A 12 -6.13 -21.53 -9.25
CA SER A 12 -6.41 -20.13 -8.94
C SER A 12 -5.97 -19.70 -7.54
N LYS A 13 -5.66 -20.62 -6.65
CA LYS A 13 -5.45 -20.24 -5.25
C LYS A 13 -4.04 -19.83 -4.88
N MET A 14 -2.97 -20.12 -5.62
CA MET A 14 -1.62 -19.67 -5.22
C MET A 14 -0.51 -19.66 -6.29
N LYS A 15 -0.57 -20.42 -7.37
CA LYS A 15 0.55 -20.52 -8.34
C LYS A 15 0.38 -19.67 -9.60
N CYS A 16 -0.84 -19.41 -10.01
CA CYS A 16 -1.12 -18.76 -11.30
C CYS A 16 -0.81 -17.25 -11.27
N HIS A 17 -1.08 -16.58 -10.14
CA HIS A 17 -0.80 -15.14 -10.01
C HIS A 17 0.70 -14.82 -10.00
N ARG A 18 1.52 -15.65 -9.33
CA ARG A 18 2.99 -15.53 -9.34
C ARG A 18 3.60 -15.66 -10.74
N VAL A 19 3.03 -16.53 -11.58
CA VAL A 19 3.55 -16.76 -12.94
C VAL A 19 3.12 -15.63 -13.86
N ALA A 20 1.88 -15.14 -13.75
CA ALA A 20 1.38 -14.03 -14.56
C ALA A 20 2.16 -12.74 -14.30
N TRP A 21 2.44 -12.40 -13.05
CA TRP A 21 3.26 -11.26 -12.67
C TRP A 21 4.69 -11.35 -13.19
N LYS A 22 5.39 -12.47 -12.95
CA LYS A 22 6.76 -12.67 -13.43
C LYS A 22 6.85 -12.66 -14.95
N PHE A 23 5.80 -13.10 -15.65
CA PHE A 23 5.78 -13.11 -17.11
C PHE A 23 5.51 -11.73 -17.70
N TYR A 24 4.58 -10.99 -17.11
CA TYR A 24 4.29 -9.60 -17.49
C TYR A 24 5.47 -8.69 -17.18
N TRP A 25 6.09 -8.88 -16.03
CA TRP A 25 7.28 -8.19 -15.57
C TRP A 25 8.47 -8.30 -16.51
N LYS A 26 8.75 -9.50 -17.02
CA LYS A 26 9.85 -9.73 -17.97
C LYS A 26 9.60 -9.12 -19.35
N LYS A 27 8.34 -8.88 -19.74
CA LYS A 27 7.98 -8.34 -21.05
C LYS A 27 7.90 -6.81 -21.09
N SER A 28 7.62 -6.14 -19.96
CA SER A 28 7.41 -4.69 -19.92
C SER A 28 8.59 -3.97 -19.27
N GLN A 29 9.68 -3.82 -20.02
CA GLN A 29 10.72 -2.83 -19.68
C GLN A 29 10.27 -1.39 -19.97
N SER A 30 9.07 -1.18 -20.48
CA SER A 30 8.42 0.11 -20.72
C SER A 30 7.40 0.40 -19.64
N ALA A 31 6.92 1.65 -19.54
CA ALA A 31 5.90 2.09 -18.60
C ALA A 31 4.76 1.07 -18.50
N PHE A 32 4.48 0.63 -17.25
CA PHE A 32 3.45 -0.35 -16.97
C PHE A 32 2.07 0.19 -17.37
N ILE A 33 1.80 1.45 -17.02
CA ILE A 33 0.60 2.17 -17.37
C ILE A 33 0.95 3.64 -17.55
N GLN A 34 0.28 4.30 -18.47
CA GLN A 34 0.36 5.74 -18.63
C GLN A 34 -1.04 6.30 -18.85
N ASP A 35 -1.39 7.35 -18.11
CA ASP A 35 -2.56 8.18 -18.34
C ASP A 35 -2.16 9.65 -18.17
N GLY A 36 -2.36 10.42 -19.21
CA GLY A 36 -1.92 11.81 -19.25
C GLY A 36 -0.41 11.97 -18.97
N SER A 37 -0.08 12.76 -17.95
CA SER A 37 1.29 12.97 -17.49
C SER A 37 1.76 11.94 -16.46
N LEU A 38 0.87 11.10 -15.92
CA LEU A 38 1.19 10.10 -14.91
C LEU A 38 1.58 8.78 -15.55
N SER A 39 2.65 8.18 -15.09
CA SER A 39 3.05 6.83 -15.48
C SER A 39 3.48 5.99 -14.29
N LEU A 40 3.22 4.69 -14.38
CA LEU A 40 3.67 3.70 -13.41
C LEU A 40 4.61 2.74 -14.12
N ARG A 41 5.78 2.55 -13.58
CA ARG A 41 6.71 1.53 -14.07
C ARG A 41 7.20 0.64 -12.93
N PRO A 42 7.58 -0.58 -13.25
CA PRO A 42 8.17 -1.47 -12.28
C PRO A 42 9.35 -0.84 -11.54
N ILE A 43 9.40 -1.06 -10.21
CA ILE A 43 10.57 -0.69 -9.42
C ILE A 43 11.76 -1.57 -9.79
N SER A 44 12.95 -1.00 -9.79
CA SER A 44 14.21 -1.67 -10.10
C SER A 44 15.29 -1.32 -9.07
N LYS A 45 16.42 -2.00 -9.12
CA LYS A 45 17.57 -1.67 -8.25
C LYS A 45 18.07 -0.24 -8.44
N ALA A 46 17.90 0.34 -9.63
CA ALA A 46 18.27 1.73 -9.90
C ALA A 46 17.45 2.74 -9.10
N ASP A 47 16.26 2.34 -8.62
CA ASP A 47 15.36 3.19 -7.84
C ASP A 47 15.62 3.13 -6.33
N MET A 48 16.59 2.35 -5.90
CA MET A 48 16.86 2.05 -4.49
C MET A 48 17.03 3.34 -3.66
N ASP A 49 17.85 4.28 -4.11
CA ASP A 49 18.11 5.51 -3.35
C ASP A 49 16.84 6.37 -3.23
N PHE A 50 16.06 6.48 -4.31
CA PHE A 50 14.77 7.17 -4.31
C PHE A 50 13.76 6.49 -3.36
N TYR A 51 13.59 5.17 -3.47
CA TYR A 51 12.70 4.39 -2.61
C TYR A 51 13.05 4.56 -1.14
N VAL A 52 14.33 4.41 -0.79
CA VAL A 52 14.84 4.54 0.57
C VAL A 52 14.59 5.96 1.11
N ALA A 53 14.80 6.99 0.28
CA ALA A 53 14.54 8.38 0.67
C ALA A 53 13.07 8.63 0.98
N ILE A 54 12.14 8.17 0.12
CA ILE A 54 10.70 8.29 0.35
C ILE A 54 10.30 7.52 1.62
N ARG A 55 10.73 6.27 1.75
CA ARG A 55 10.40 5.42 2.90
C ARG A 55 10.86 6.03 4.22
N ALA A 56 12.01 6.68 4.23
CA ALA A 56 12.55 7.37 5.40
C ALA A 56 11.75 8.62 5.80
N GLN A 57 10.98 9.24 4.90
CA GLN A 57 10.11 10.36 5.24
C GLN A 57 8.96 9.91 6.18
N TYR A 58 8.45 8.69 6.00
CA TYR A 58 7.24 8.21 6.65
C TYR A 58 7.46 7.17 7.74
N SER A 59 8.66 6.59 7.86
CA SER A 59 8.94 5.53 8.82
C SER A 59 10.10 5.86 9.75
N LEU A 60 9.79 6.13 11.02
CA LEU A 60 10.81 6.33 12.05
C LEU A 60 11.69 5.09 12.22
N SER A 61 11.09 3.89 12.26
CA SER A 61 11.83 2.64 12.40
C SER A 61 12.79 2.43 11.24
N PHE A 62 12.40 2.77 10.02
CA PHE A 62 13.24 2.70 8.84
C PHE A 62 14.43 3.68 8.93
N ARG A 63 14.18 4.93 9.37
CA ARG A 63 15.25 5.90 9.64
C ARG A 63 16.25 5.41 10.70
N VAL A 64 15.75 4.80 11.76
CA VAL A 64 16.60 4.22 12.81
C VAL A 64 17.46 3.08 12.24
N MET A 65 16.89 2.17 11.47
CA MET A 65 17.65 1.08 10.84
C MET A 65 18.74 1.61 9.89
N LEU A 66 18.46 2.67 9.14
CA LEU A 66 19.46 3.34 8.30
C LEU A 66 20.56 3.98 9.13
N ALA A 67 20.22 4.68 10.21
CA ALA A 67 21.16 5.39 11.06
C ALA A 67 22.09 4.45 11.86
N LEU A 68 21.59 3.28 12.25
CA LEU A 68 22.36 2.28 12.98
C LEU A 68 23.28 1.44 12.07
N GLU A 69 23.23 1.68 10.76
CA GLU A 69 23.97 0.90 9.74
C GLU A 69 23.79 -0.63 9.89
N THR A 70 22.78 -1.04 10.64
CA THR A 70 22.44 -2.46 10.86
C THR A 70 22.08 -3.18 9.56
N HIS A 71 21.62 -2.41 8.58
CA HIS A 71 21.33 -2.89 7.25
C HIS A 71 21.85 -1.88 6.21
N LYS A 72 22.57 -2.38 5.20
CA LYS A 72 22.87 -1.55 4.03
C LYS A 72 21.58 -1.17 3.33
N LYS A 73 21.53 -0.03 2.66
CA LYS A 73 20.36 0.42 1.86
C LYS A 73 19.77 -0.68 0.98
N GLU A 74 20.65 -1.47 0.34
CA GLU A 74 20.24 -2.59 -0.49
C GLU A 74 19.47 -3.66 0.28
N GLY A 75 19.88 -3.99 1.51
CA GLY A 75 19.15 -4.94 2.36
C GLY A 75 17.76 -4.44 2.73
N LEU A 76 17.64 -3.17 3.10
CA LEU A 76 16.35 -2.54 3.42
C LEU A 76 15.44 -2.49 2.18
N PHE A 77 15.98 -2.13 1.02
CA PHE A 77 15.24 -2.15 -0.23
C PHE A 77 14.72 -3.55 -0.57
N LEU A 78 15.57 -4.59 -0.44
CA LEU A 78 15.20 -5.97 -0.74
C LEU A 78 14.23 -6.59 0.28
N ILE A 79 14.26 -6.14 1.54
CA ILE A 79 13.29 -6.58 2.55
C ILE A 79 11.88 -6.16 2.14
N ASP A 80 11.72 -4.93 1.64
CA ASP A 80 10.42 -4.36 1.28
C ASP A 80 9.99 -4.66 -0.18
N THR A 81 10.92 -4.99 -1.09
CA THR A 81 10.60 -5.11 -2.53
C THR A 81 11.06 -6.42 -3.17
N GLY A 82 11.79 -7.23 -2.42
CA GLY A 82 12.40 -8.46 -2.92
C GLY A 82 11.59 -9.74 -2.69
N GLN A 83 10.50 -9.66 -1.96
CA GLN A 83 9.71 -10.86 -1.64
C GLN A 83 8.87 -11.28 -2.85
N PRO A 84 8.68 -12.60 -3.05
CA PRO A 84 7.90 -13.08 -4.20
C PRO A 84 6.41 -12.76 -4.13
N GLU A 85 5.90 -12.37 -2.96
CA GLU A 85 4.52 -11.97 -2.69
C GLU A 85 4.26 -10.49 -2.91
N GLU A 86 5.32 -9.70 -3.13
CA GLU A 86 5.29 -8.25 -3.23
C GLU A 86 5.48 -7.79 -4.67
N PHE A 87 4.95 -6.61 -4.96
CA PHE A 87 5.07 -5.99 -6.26
C PHE A 87 4.95 -4.48 -6.15
N PHE A 88 5.97 -3.76 -6.57
CA PHE A 88 6.01 -2.30 -6.50
C PHE A 88 6.29 -1.66 -7.86
N CYS A 89 5.68 -0.48 -8.05
CA CYS A 89 5.92 0.42 -9.17
C CYS A 89 6.41 1.77 -8.64
N ILE A 90 7.28 2.40 -9.41
CA ILE A 90 7.58 3.82 -9.29
C ILE A 90 6.46 4.60 -9.98
N ILE A 91 6.02 5.66 -9.31
CA ILE A 91 5.09 6.65 -9.84
C ILE A 91 5.92 7.78 -10.44
N GLU A 92 5.67 8.10 -11.70
CA GLU A 92 6.40 9.14 -12.43
C GLU A 92 5.42 10.15 -13.02
N THR A 93 5.84 11.42 -13.12
CA THR A 93 5.04 12.49 -13.73
C THR A 93 5.88 13.37 -14.66
N GLY A 94 5.16 14.08 -15.54
CA GLY A 94 5.77 15.00 -16.51
C GLY A 94 6.39 14.30 -17.71
N ALA A 95 6.83 15.12 -18.68
CA ALA A 95 7.45 14.65 -19.92
C ALA A 95 8.79 13.94 -19.66
N GLU A 96 9.51 14.36 -18.62
CA GLU A 96 10.80 13.79 -18.23
C GLU A 96 10.67 12.56 -17.35
N LYS A 97 9.45 12.12 -17.03
CA LYS A 97 9.16 10.98 -16.16
C LYS A 97 9.89 11.05 -14.82
N SER A 98 9.75 12.19 -14.15
CA SER A 98 10.34 12.40 -12.82
C SER A 98 9.65 11.50 -11.80
N PRO A 99 10.38 10.72 -10.99
CA PRO A 99 9.80 9.89 -9.96
C PRO A 99 9.24 10.75 -8.83
N ILE A 100 8.00 10.47 -8.41
CA ILE A 100 7.27 11.24 -7.38
C ILE A 100 6.82 10.38 -6.20
N GLY A 101 7.01 9.07 -6.28
CA GLY A 101 6.62 8.13 -5.24
C GLY A 101 6.64 6.70 -5.73
N TYR A 102 6.04 5.84 -4.95
CA TYR A 102 5.84 4.44 -5.32
C TYR A 102 4.47 3.93 -4.86
N ILE A 103 3.99 2.88 -5.51
CA ILE A 103 2.77 2.14 -5.17
C ILE A 103 3.02 0.66 -5.36
N GLY A 104 2.44 -0.18 -4.52
CA GLY A 104 2.63 -1.62 -4.68
C GLY A 104 1.64 -2.48 -3.91
N ILE A 105 1.64 -3.77 -4.22
CA ILE A 105 1.01 -4.82 -3.43
C ILE A 105 2.04 -5.35 -2.44
N LYS A 106 1.68 -5.38 -1.16
CA LYS A 106 2.55 -5.83 -0.06
C LYS A 106 2.42 -7.32 0.23
N ASP A 107 1.25 -7.91 -0.03
CA ASP A 107 1.02 -9.32 0.21
C ASP A 107 -0.07 -9.87 -0.72
N THR A 108 0.27 -10.89 -1.49
CA THR A 108 -0.65 -11.60 -2.38
C THR A 108 -1.13 -12.94 -1.83
N ARG A 109 -0.79 -13.29 -0.57
CA ARG A 109 -1.16 -14.58 0.03
C ARG A 109 -2.57 -14.57 0.63
N THR A 110 -3.11 -13.40 0.90
CA THR A 110 -4.43 -13.21 1.51
C THR A 110 -5.54 -13.09 0.47
N ASP A 111 -6.78 -13.29 0.87
CA ASP A 111 -7.93 -13.10 -0.02
C ASP A 111 -8.13 -11.64 -0.41
N SER A 112 -7.78 -10.70 0.44
CA SER A 112 -7.78 -9.26 0.15
C SER A 112 -6.35 -8.77 0.09
N TRP A 113 -5.86 -8.46 -1.13
CA TRP A 113 -4.48 -8.03 -1.31
C TRP A 113 -4.26 -6.64 -0.73
N GLU A 114 -3.27 -6.52 0.15
CA GLU A 114 -2.91 -5.24 0.74
C GLU A 114 -2.04 -4.44 -0.23
N PHE A 115 -2.45 -3.21 -0.51
CA PHE A 115 -1.63 -2.25 -1.25
C PHE A 115 -1.15 -1.11 -0.35
N ALA A 116 -0.07 -0.47 -0.76
CA ALA A 116 0.47 0.73 -0.14
C ALA A 116 0.93 1.72 -1.20
N ILE A 117 0.85 3.00 -0.86
CA ILE A 117 1.34 4.11 -1.67
C ILE A 117 2.06 5.11 -0.77
N GLU A 118 3.19 5.61 -1.23
CA GLU A 118 3.90 6.73 -0.60
C GLU A 118 4.36 7.69 -1.70
N LEU A 119 4.10 8.99 -1.51
CA LEU A 119 4.52 10.06 -2.41
C LEU A 119 5.55 10.93 -1.71
N ASP A 120 6.47 11.51 -2.45
CA ASP A 120 7.31 12.60 -1.94
C ASP A 120 6.40 13.74 -1.47
N GLY A 121 6.74 14.33 -0.30
CA GLY A 121 5.92 15.32 0.38
C GLY A 121 5.52 16.52 -0.48
N GLN A 122 6.37 16.91 -1.43
CA GLN A 122 6.10 18.02 -2.36
C GLN A 122 4.97 17.73 -3.36
N TYR A 123 4.57 16.47 -3.55
CA TYR A 123 3.50 16.05 -4.47
C TYR A 123 2.19 15.68 -3.78
N ILE A 124 2.15 15.81 -2.45
CA ILE A 124 0.94 15.54 -1.66
C ILE A 124 -0.12 16.62 -1.94
N GLY A 125 -1.40 16.23 -1.94
CA GLY A 125 -2.54 17.15 -2.14
C GLY A 125 -2.83 17.53 -3.58
N GLN A 126 -2.04 17.10 -4.55
CA GLN A 126 -2.19 17.46 -5.97
C GLN A 126 -3.02 16.44 -6.79
N GLY A 127 -3.58 15.43 -6.14
CA GLY A 127 -4.41 14.41 -6.80
C GLY A 127 -3.66 13.15 -7.25
N TYR A 128 -2.33 13.19 -7.30
CA TYR A 128 -1.51 12.06 -7.76
C TYR A 128 -1.76 10.76 -7.00
N GLY A 129 -2.03 10.83 -5.68
CA GLY A 129 -2.29 9.64 -4.87
C GLY A 129 -3.51 8.86 -5.34
N SER A 130 -4.65 9.51 -5.44
CA SER A 130 -5.90 8.87 -5.88
C SER A 130 -5.83 8.38 -7.32
N GLU A 131 -5.17 9.15 -8.20
CA GLU A 131 -4.98 8.78 -9.60
C GLU A 131 -4.08 7.53 -9.73
N SER A 132 -2.94 7.52 -9.04
CA SER A 132 -2.03 6.37 -9.02
C SER A 132 -2.71 5.10 -8.50
N ILE A 133 -3.52 5.21 -7.43
CA ILE A 133 -4.26 4.06 -6.88
C ILE A 133 -5.22 3.52 -7.94
N ARG A 134 -6.00 4.39 -8.59
CA ARG A 134 -6.96 3.99 -9.63
C ARG A 134 -6.27 3.27 -10.78
N LEU A 135 -5.23 3.87 -11.34
CA LEU A 135 -4.47 3.29 -12.44
C LEU A 135 -3.86 1.94 -12.05
N PHE A 136 -3.22 1.88 -10.90
CA PHE A 136 -2.53 0.68 -10.45
C PHE A 136 -3.48 -0.47 -10.19
N LEU A 137 -4.53 -0.26 -9.38
CA LEU A 137 -5.45 -1.32 -9.00
C LEU A 137 -6.29 -1.82 -10.18
N ASN A 138 -6.71 -0.94 -11.09
CA ASN A 138 -7.41 -1.35 -12.31
C ASN A 138 -6.53 -2.23 -13.19
N GLU A 139 -5.24 -1.91 -13.32
CA GLU A 139 -4.33 -2.75 -14.11
C GLU A 139 -4.03 -4.07 -13.42
N VAL A 140 -3.84 -4.06 -12.08
CA VAL A 140 -3.73 -5.29 -11.30
C VAL A 140 -4.96 -6.17 -11.50
N HIS A 141 -6.15 -5.59 -11.42
CA HIS A 141 -7.41 -6.29 -11.68
C HIS A 141 -7.45 -6.86 -13.11
N ARG A 142 -7.13 -6.05 -14.11
CA ARG A 142 -7.11 -6.47 -15.52
C ARG A 142 -6.21 -7.67 -15.79
N ILE A 143 -5.02 -7.70 -15.14
CA ILE A 143 -4.02 -8.75 -15.36
C ILE A 143 -4.36 -10.02 -14.57
N THR A 144 -4.82 -9.86 -13.32
CA THR A 144 -4.93 -10.98 -12.37
C THR A 144 -6.36 -11.46 -12.15
N GLY A 145 -7.36 -10.64 -12.49
CA GLY A 145 -8.76 -10.85 -12.12
C GLY A 145 -9.07 -10.57 -10.65
N LYS A 146 -8.08 -10.11 -9.84
CA LYS A 146 -8.28 -9.76 -8.44
C LYS A 146 -9.07 -8.47 -8.35
N ALA A 147 -10.20 -8.48 -7.65
CA ALA A 147 -11.07 -7.32 -7.52
C ALA A 147 -11.04 -6.68 -6.12
N ASP A 148 -10.71 -7.44 -5.08
CA ASP A 148 -10.78 -6.98 -3.71
C ASP A 148 -9.40 -6.66 -3.15
N PHE A 149 -9.25 -5.41 -2.69
CA PHE A 149 -8.01 -4.88 -2.13
C PHE A 149 -8.25 -4.26 -0.76
N GLN A 150 -7.19 -4.18 0.02
CA GLN A 150 -7.16 -3.60 1.35
C GLN A 150 -6.08 -2.53 1.44
N ALA A 151 -6.38 -1.44 2.15
CA ALA A 151 -5.38 -0.48 2.61
C ALA A 151 -5.53 -0.28 4.11
N ARG A 152 -4.40 -0.31 4.83
CA ARG A 152 -4.34 0.03 6.25
C ARG A 152 -3.77 1.43 6.39
N VAL A 153 -4.47 2.30 7.13
CA VAL A 153 -4.14 3.71 7.25
C VAL A 153 -4.09 4.11 8.71
N ASP A 154 -3.05 4.85 9.11
CA ASP A 154 -2.99 5.42 10.44
C ASP A 154 -4.14 6.41 10.65
N THR A 155 -4.69 6.43 11.85
CA THR A 155 -5.91 7.19 12.19
C THR A 155 -5.74 8.70 12.06
N ASP A 156 -4.52 9.20 12.16
CA ASP A 156 -4.14 10.61 11.98
C ASP A 156 -3.73 10.96 10.53
N ASN A 157 -3.64 9.97 9.63
CA ASN A 157 -3.25 10.20 8.24
C ASN A 157 -4.44 10.63 7.36
N LEU A 158 -4.95 11.86 7.61
CA LEU A 158 -6.07 12.44 6.89
C LEU A 158 -5.89 12.47 5.36
N GLN A 159 -4.66 12.62 4.90
CA GLN A 159 -4.36 12.70 3.47
C GLN A 159 -4.59 11.36 2.76
N SER A 160 -4.16 10.26 3.37
CA SER A 160 -4.44 8.91 2.86
C SER A 160 -5.92 8.58 2.91
N GLN A 161 -6.62 8.94 4.00
CA GLN A 161 -8.06 8.76 4.14
C GLN A 161 -8.81 9.45 2.99
N LYS A 162 -8.55 10.74 2.76
CA LYS A 162 -9.16 11.52 1.66
C LYS A 162 -8.86 10.92 0.27
N SER A 163 -7.65 10.43 0.07
CA SER A 163 -7.26 9.81 -1.21
C SER A 163 -8.04 8.52 -1.47
N LEU A 164 -8.24 7.70 -0.43
CA LEU A 164 -9.01 6.47 -0.50
C LEU A 164 -10.51 6.74 -0.68
N GLU A 165 -11.06 7.68 0.08
CA GLU A 165 -12.46 8.08 -0.06
C GLU A 165 -12.77 8.62 -1.46
N LYS A 166 -11.85 9.38 -2.05
CA LYS A 166 -12.00 9.93 -3.42
C LYS A 166 -12.10 8.82 -4.48
N ILE A 167 -11.49 7.67 -4.28
CA ILE A 167 -11.61 6.52 -5.19
C ILE A 167 -12.77 5.58 -4.83
N GLY A 168 -13.58 5.92 -3.84
CA GLY A 168 -14.72 5.11 -3.42
C GLY A 168 -14.38 3.96 -2.48
N ALA A 169 -13.20 3.96 -1.86
CA ALA A 169 -12.85 3.00 -0.82
C ALA A 169 -13.79 3.11 0.39
N LYS A 170 -14.12 1.96 0.98
CA LYS A 170 -15.00 1.90 2.14
C LYS A 170 -14.19 1.66 3.41
N LEU A 171 -14.34 2.54 4.40
CA LEU A 171 -13.87 2.30 5.75
C LEU A 171 -14.77 1.23 6.39
N VAL A 172 -14.19 0.07 6.72
CA VAL A 172 -14.95 -1.07 7.24
C VAL A 172 -14.73 -1.34 8.71
N GLY A 173 -13.70 -0.75 9.31
CA GLY A 173 -13.41 -0.92 10.74
C GLY A 173 -11.97 -0.60 11.11
N LEU A 174 -11.56 -1.17 12.23
CA LEU A 174 -10.19 -1.11 12.72
C LEU A 174 -9.48 -2.44 12.49
N CYS A 175 -8.18 -2.36 12.29
CA CYS A 175 -7.30 -3.52 12.20
C CYS A 175 -6.01 -3.29 13.00
N ASP A 176 -5.28 -4.38 13.24
CA ASP A 176 -4.02 -4.31 13.97
C ASP A 176 -2.93 -3.60 13.17
N GLY A 177 -2.28 -2.66 13.84
CA GLY A 177 -1.07 -2.03 13.34
C GLY A 177 0.15 -2.98 13.36
N PRO A 178 1.28 -2.57 12.76
CA PRO A 178 2.49 -3.39 12.70
C PRO A 178 3.24 -3.47 14.03
N ILE A 179 3.06 -2.52 14.94
CA ILE A 179 3.92 -2.34 16.13
C ILE A 179 3.28 -2.99 17.37
N LEU A 180 2.11 -2.55 17.78
CA LEU A 180 1.45 -3.04 18.99
C LEU A 180 0.67 -4.32 18.68
N LYS A 181 1.18 -5.46 19.12
CA LYS A 181 0.60 -6.78 18.82
C LYS A 181 -0.17 -7.38 19.99
N LEU A 182 0.31 -7.19 21.21
CA LEU A 182 -0.27 -7.78 22.39
C LEU A 182 -1.38 -6.90 22.96
N PRO A 183 -2.50 -7.48 23.44
CA PRO A 183 -3.60 -6.72 24.01
C PRO A 183 -3.20 -5.83 25.19
N GLU A 184 -2.29 -6.29 26.03
CA GLU A 184 -1.76 -5.54 27.18
C GLU A 184 -0.89 -4.34 26.75
N GLU A 185 -0.11 -4.49 25.67
CA GLU A 185 0.67 -3.38 25.11
C GLU A 185 -0.25 -2.30 24.55
N LYS A 186 -1.27 -2.70 23.81
CA LYS A 186 -2.28 -1.78 23.27
C LYS A 186 -2.98 -1.04 24.39
N LYS A 187 -3.48 -1.75 25.39
CA LYS A 187 -4.15 -1.15 26.54
C LYS A 187 -3.25 -0.16 27.28
N LEU A 188 -2.01 -0.54 27.53
CA LEU A 188 -1.05 0.35 28.20
C LEU A 188 -0.78 1.61 27.39
N PHE A 189 -0.65 1.48 26.07
CA PHE A 189 -0.44 2.61 25.15
C PHE A 189 -1.68 3.51 25.11
N GLU A 190 -2.87 2.93 24.97
CA GLU A 190 -4.15 3.63 24.98
C GLU A 190 -4.32 4.47 26.25
N ASP A 191 -4.14 3.84 27.43
CA ASP A 191 -4.35 4.49 28.72
C ASP A 191 -3.35 5.64 29.00
N LYS A 192 -2.14 5.55 28.44
CA LYS A 192 -1.08 6.59 28.62
C LYS A 192 -1.17 7.75 27.63
N ASN A 193 -1.92 7.61 26.54
CA ASN A 193 -1.92 8.58 25.45
C ASN A 193 -3.30 9.19 25.15
N LEU A 194 -4.21 9.20 26.14
CA LEU A 194 -5.56 9.73 25.96
C LEU A 194 -5.58 11.21 25.51
N ASN A 195 -4.55 11.97 25.85
CA ASN A 195 -4.38 13.36 25.43
C ASN A 195 -4.12 13.55 23.92
N LEU A 196 -3.84 12.47 23.20
CA LEU A 196 -3.66 12.50 21.75
C LEU A 196 -4.99 12.32 20.97
N ILE A 197 -6.09 12.03 21.70
CA ILE A 197 -7.41 11.88 21.06
C ILE A 197 -7.95 13.27 20.73
N ASP A 198 -7.96 13.58 19.45
CA ASP A 198 -8.52 14.83 18.90
C ASP A 198 -9.98 14.67 18.47
N ASP A 199 -10.57 15.74 17.95
CA ASP A 199 -11.97 15.75 17.52
C ASP A 199 -12.19 14.83 16.29
N HIS A 200 -11.21 14.76 15.37
CA HIS A 200 -11.27 13.87 14.23
C HIS A 200 -11.32 12.39 14.66
N MET A 201 -10.49 12.02 15.63
CA MET A 201 -10.53 10.67 16.20
C MET A 201 -11.87 10.38 16.88
N ARG A 202 -12.48 11.36 17.56
CA ARG A 202 -13.82 11.20 18.16
C ARG A 202 -14.88 10.95 17.09
N GLU A 203 -14.89 11.74 16.01
CA GLU A 203 -15.80 11.56 14.88
C GLU A 203 -15.63 10.18 14.20
N LEU A 204 -14.38 9.72 14.02
CA LEU A 204 -14.10 8.39 13.50
C LEU A 204 -14.60 7.28 14.44
N ALA A 205 -14.40 7.45 15.75
CA ALA A 205 -14.85 6.48 16.75
C ALA A 205 -16.38 6.35 16.76
N ASP A 206 -17.09 7.48 16.68
CA ASP A 206 -18.55 7.52 16.58
C ASP A 206 -19.02 6.84 15.27
N LYS A 207 -18.39 7.16 14.15
CA LYS A 207 -18.70 6.54 12.84
C LYS A 207 -18.49 5.01 12.85
N LEU A 208 -17.47 4.54 13.56
CA LEU A 208 -17.14 3.11 13.67
C LEU A 208 -17.81 2.42 14.86
N ASN A 209 -18.50 3.16 15.73
CA ASN A 209 -19.08 2.69 16.97
C ASN A 209 -18.06 1.95 17.88
N VAL A 210 -16.90 2.59 18.10
CA VAL A 210 -15.80 2.09 18.92
C VAL A 210 -15.42 3.09 20.01
N ASP A 211 -14.70 2.61 21.05
CA ASP A 211 -14.09 3.53 22.03
C ASP A 211 -12.97 4.35 21.32
N PRO A 212 -12.97 5.71 21.44
CA PRO A 212 -11.97 6.57 20.80
C PRO A 212 -10.51 6.17 21.09
N LYS A 213 -10.22 5.63 22.27
CA LYS A 213 -8.88 5.17 22.63
C LYS A 213 -8.35 4.06 21.74
N LYS A 214 -9.25 3.24 21.13
CA LYS A 214 -8.86 2.20 20.18
C LYS A 214 -8.17 2.75 18.94
N LEU A 215 -8.47 3.98 18.56
CA LEU A 215 -7.81 4.66 17.44
C LEU A 215 -6.34 4.96 17.69
N LEU A 216 -5.90 5.00 18.96
CA LEU A 216 -4.49 5.19 19.32
C LEU A 216 -3.63 3.95 19.03
N SER A 217 -4.21 2.75 19.06
CA SER A 217 -3.46 1.48 18.98
C SER A 217 -3.77 0.64 17.74
N HIS A 218 -4.72 1.09 16.92
CA HIS A 218 -5.17 0.38 15.72
C HIS A 218 -5.07 1.28 14.49
N MET A 219 -5.12 0.66 13.32
CA MET A 219 -5.20 1.34 12.02
C MET A 219 -6.62 1.25 11.46
N LEU A 220 -6.96 2.15 10.56
CA LEU A 220 -8.20 2.10 9.78
C LEU A 220 -8.06 1.04 8.68
N ASP A 221 -9.09 0.19 8.55
CA ASP A 221 -9.18 -0.81 7.47
C ASP A 221 -10.09 -0.29 6.37
N TYR A 222 -9.49 0.01 5.22
CA TYR A 222 -10.20 0.40 4.01
C TYR A 222 -10.26 -0.75 3.01
N ARG A 223 -11.42 -0.91 2.38
CA ARG A 223 -11.64 -1.89 1.31
C ARG A 223 -11.94 -1.19 0.00
N VAL A 224 -11.32 -1.70 -1.04
CA VAL A 224 -11.45 -1.22 -2.41
C VAL A 224 -11.90 -2.38 -3.28
N HIS A 225 -12.91 -2.14 -4.11
CA HIS A 225 -13.38 -3.12 -5.10
C HIS A 225 -13.19 -2.57 -6.51
N CYS A 226 -12.47 -3.31 -7.34
CA CYS A 226 -12.23 -2.96 -8.74
C CYS A 226 -13.28 -3.59 -9.68
N PRO A 227 -13.52 -2.93 -10.84
CA PRO A 227 -12.86 -1.73 -11.37
C PRO A 227 -13.27 -0.44 -10.66
N LEU A 228 -12.37 0.58 -10.67
CA LEU A 228 -12.53 1.92 -10.09
C LEU A 228 -12.86 2.96 -11.14
#